data_f321c3a94c68e0983212d3fc3aaa8323
#
_entry.id   f321c3a94c68e0983212d3fc3aaa8323
#
_cell.length_a   1.000
_cell.length_b   1.000
_cell.length_c   1.000
_cell.angle_alpha   90.00
_cell.angle_beta   90.00
_cell.angle_gamma   90.00
#
_symmetry.space_group_name_H-M   'P 1'
#
loop_
_entity.id
_entity.type
_entity.pdbx_description
1 polymer ?
#
loop_
_entity_poly.entity_id
_entity_poly.type
_entity_poly.pdbx_seq_one_letter_code
_entity_poly.pdbx_strand_id
1 'polypeptide(L)'
;MQAAPAAGNVRQSELDKFGALASRWWDPAGPQKALHALNPVRLDYVATRLPLAGARVLDVGCGGGLLSEALAKSGADVTAIDLAPELVKIARLHGLESGVQVDYRVQSVEALAGEQPGAFDAVTCMEMLEHVPDPGAILAACATLLKPGGQLFVSTLNRTPAAFALAIVGAEYIARLLPTGTHQYRDFIRPSELAAWLRACGLAVEDVSGLMYEPWRNGARLIARTDVNYVAAARKPA
;
A
#
# COMPACT_ATOMS: atom_id res chain seq x y z
N MET A 1 -15.28 11.73 -21.65
CA MET A 1 -14.32 10.67 -22.04
C MET A 1 -13.01 11.05 -21.37
N GLN A 2 -12.67 10.43 -20.22
CA GLN A 2 -11.35 10.58 -19.65
C GLN A 2 -10.39 9.76 -20.49
N ALA A 3 -9.30 10.39 -20.94
CA ALA A 3 -8.24 9.71 -21.66
C ALA A 3 -7.66 8.59 -20.78
N ALA A 4 -7.45 7.41 -21.37
CA ALA A 4 -6.72 6.33 -20.71
C ALA A 4 -5.34 6.85 -20.29
N PRO A 5 -4.87 6.53 -19.08
CA PRO A 5 -3.52 6.91 -18.67
C PRO A 5 -2.53 6.37 -19.70
N ALA A 6 -1.54 7.18 -20.09
CA ALA A 6 -0.45 6.74 -20.94
C ALA A 6 0.14 5.44 -20.36
N ALA A 7 0.67 4.56 -21.24
CA ALA A 7 1.29 3.29 -20.87
C ALA A 7 2.34 3.52 -19.77
N GLY A 8 1.90 3.48 -18.52
CA GLY A 8 2.63 3.88 -17.33
C GLY A 8 3.28 2.67 -16.66
N ASN A 9 3.82 2.92 -15.49
CA ASN A 9 4.45 1.93 -14.61
C ASN A 9 3.41 0.96 -14.02
N VAL A 10 2.70 0.20 -14.88
CA VAL A 10 1.61 -0.70 -14.52
C VAL A 10 1.60 -1.96 -15.40
N ARG A 11 1.23 -3.08 -14.80
CA ARG A 11 0.96 -4.33 -15.53
C ARG A 11 -0.56 -4.49 -15.66
N GLN A 12 -1.08 -4.52 -16.89
CA GLN A 12 -2.53 -4.67 -17.13
C GLN A 12 -3.11 -5.92 -16.47
N SER A 13 -2.36 -7.02 -16.48
CA SER A 13 -2.77 -8.28 -15.81
C SER A 13 -2.97 -8.13 -14.29
N GLU A 14 -2.26 -7.22 -13.63
CA GLU A 14 -2.47 -6.94 -12.21
C GLU A 14 -3.76 -6.12 -12.00
N LEU A 15 -4.02 -5.12 -12.85
CA LEU A 15 -5.29 -4.37 -12.79
C LEU A 15 -6.49 -5.28 -12.97
N ASP A 16 -6.46 -6.17 -13.96
CA ASP A 16 -7.55 -7.12 -14.25
C ASP A 16 -7.78 -8.08 -13.07
N LYS A 17 -6.70 -8.58 -12.49
CA LYS A 17 -6.71 -9.50 -11.35
C LYS A 17 -7.31 -8.85 -10.10
N PHE A 18 -6.83 -7.66 -9.73
CA PHE A 18 -7.37 -6.95 -8.57
C PHE A 18 -8.79 -6.44 -8.80
N GLY A 19 -9.13 -6.00 -10.02
CA GLY A 19 -10.50 -5.64 -10.39
C GLY A 19 -11.49 -6.78 -10.21
N ALA A 20 -11.10 -8.02 -10.52
CA ALA A 20 -11.93 -9.20 -10.30
C ALA A 20 -12.24 -9.49 -8.81
N LEU A 21 -11.42 -8.99 -7.89
CA LEU A 21 -11.61 -9.16 -6.44
C LEU A 21 -12.48 -8.05 -5.82
N ALA A 22 -12.82 -7.00 -6.56
CA ALA A 22 -13.47 -5.80 -6.04
C ALA A 22 -14.78 -6.10 -5.29
N SER A 23 -15.65 -6.97 -5.82
CA SER A 23 -16.95 -7.27 -5.22
C SER A 23 -16.89 -7.94 -3.83
N ARG A 24 -15.74 -8.51 -3.47
CA ARG A 24 -15.50 -9.18 -2.18
C ARG A 24 -14.39 -8.51 -1.36
N TRP A 25 -14.02 -7.29 -1.72
CA TRP A 25 -12.90 -6.58 -1.08
C TRP A 25 -13.14 -6.37 0.42
N TRP A 26 -14.36 -6.00 0.78
CA TRP A 26 -14.75 -5.70 2.16
C TRP A 26 -15.28 -6.90 2.95
N ASP A 27 -15.29 -8.09 2.35
CA ASP A 27 -15.61 -9.34 3.06
C ASP A 27 -14.40 -9.77 3.93
N PRO A 28 -14.48 -9.66 5.28
CA PRO A 28 -13.35 -9.99 6.16
C PRO A 28 -13.02 -11.49 6.18
N ALA A 29 -13.91 -12.34 5.67
CA ALA A 29 -13.68 -13.77 5.44
C ALA A 29 -13.30 -14.08 3.99
N GLY A 30 -13.26 -13.04 3.14
CA GLY A 30 -13.01 -13.13 1.71
C GLY A 30 -11.53 -13.25 1.32
N PRO A 31 -11.24 -13.07 0.03
CA PRO A 31 -9.89 -13.19 -0.51
C PRO A 31 -8.88 -12.20 0.12
N GLN A 32 -9.37 -11.05 0.63
CA GLN A 32 -8.54 -10.02 1.24
C GLN A 32 -8.46 -10.12 2.78
N LYS A 33 -8.81 -11.28 3.36
CA LYS A 33 -8.78 -11.53 4.80
C LYS A 33 -7.46 -11.12 5.46
N ALA A 34 -6.33 -11.40 4.80
CA ALA A 34 -5.02 -11.01 5.32
C ALA A 34 -4.86 -9.49 5.40
N LEU A 35 -5.33 -8.74 4.38
CA LEU A 35 -5.27 -7.27 4.39
C LEU A 35 -6.12 -6.69 5.51
N HIS A 36 -7.31 -7.26 5.77
CA HIS A 36 -8.16 -6.86 6.90
C HIS A 36 -7.44 -7.04 8.24
N ALA A 37 -6.76 -8.17 8.44
CA ALA A 37 -6.02 -8.45 9.66
C ALA A 37 -4.75 -7.58 9.82
N LEU A 38 -4.10 -7.21 8.72
CA LEU A 38 -2.91 -6.34 8.70
C LEU A 38 -3.27 -4.86 8.93
N ASN A 39 -4.47 -4.44 8.53
CA ASN A 39 -4.85 -3.03 8.48
C ASN A 39 -4.73 -2.28 9.83
N PRO A 40 -5.17 -2.83 10.98
CA PRO A 40 -4.98 -2.17 12.28
C PRO A 40 -3.50 -1.91 12.61
N VAL A 41 -2.62 -2.86 12.30
CA VAL A 41 -1.18 -2.74 12.57
C VAL A 41 -0.53 -1.69 11.65
N ARG A 42 -0.98 -1.60 10.39
CA ARG A 42 -0.52 -0.55 9.46
C ARG A 42 -0.96 0.84 9.92
N LEU A 43 -2.22 0.96 10.34
CA LEU A 43 -2.73 2.21 10.90
C LEU A 43 -1.93 2.64 12.14
N ASP A 44 -1.73 1.73 13.10
CA ASP A 44 -0.97 2.01 14.32
C ASP A 44 0.49 2.38 14.00
N TYR A 45 1.10 1.73 13.00
CA TYR A 45 2.45 2.05 12.56
C TYR A 45 2.57 3.49 12.04
N VAL A 46 1.57 3.96 11.30
CA VAL A 46 1.49 5.36 10.83
C VAL A 46 1.18 6.30 12.00
N ALA A 47 0.13 6.02 12.79
CA ALA A 47 -0.38 6.87 13.84
C ALA A 47 0.63 7.12 14.99
N THR A 48 1.53 6.15 15.25
CA THR A 48 2.60 6.31 16.24
C THR A 48 3.74 7.23 15.78
N ARG A 49 3.81 7.55 14.47
CA ARG A 49 4.88 8.36 13.86
C ARG A 49 4.38 9.71 13.34
N LEU A 50 3.09 9.84 13.12
CA LEU A 50 2.43 11.05 12.60
C LEU A 50 1.11 11.29 13.34
N PRO A 51 0.88 12.46 13.94
CA PRO A 51 -0.45 12.87 14.39
C PRO A 51 -1.41 12.93 13.19
N LEU A 52 -2.44 12.08 13.17
CA LEU A 52 -3.34 11.97 12.02
C LEU A 52 -4.38 13.08 11.94
N ALA A 53 -4.78 13.65 13.08
CA ALA A 53 -5.79 14.71 13.11
C ALA A 53 -5.37 15.93 12.28
N GLY A 54 -6.08 16.18 11.18
CA GLY A 54 -5.82 17.29 10.25
C GLY A 54 -4.61 17.09 9.34
N ALA A 55 -3.90 15.95 9.41
CA ALA A 55 -2.82 15.64 8.50
C ALA A 55 -3.36 15.33 7.09
N ARG A 56 -2.74 15.88 6.05
CA ARG A 56 -3.02 15.53 4.66
C ARG A 56 -2.25 14.27 4.29
N VAL A 57 -2.96 13.18 4.07
CA VAL A 57 -2.38 11.87 3.77
C VAL A 57 -2.78 11.40 2.38
N LEU A 58 -1.81 10.94 1.61
CA LEU A 58 -2.04 10.24 0.34
C LEU A 58 -1.88 8.74 0.53
N ASP A 59 -2.87 7.95 0.10
CA ASP A 59 -2.80 6.49 0.05
C ASP A 59 -2.64 6.03 -1.41
N VAL A 60 -1.46 5.52 -1.75
CA VAL A 60 -1.06 5.10 -3.11
C VAL A 60 -1.26 3.60 -3.28
N GLY A 61 -2.01 3.19 -4.30
CA GLY A 61 -2.45 1.82 -4.47
C GLY A 61 -3.47 1.45 -3.40
N CYS A 62 -4.45 2.33 -3.16
CA CYS A 62 -5.40 2.20 -2.06
C CYS A 62 -6.34 0.99 -2.16
N GLY A 63 -6.40 0.35 -3.33
CA GLY A 63 -7.33 -0.74 -3.57
C GLY A 63 -8.78 -0.36 -3.29
N GLY A 64 -9.49 -1.17 -2.54
CA GLY A 64 -10.86 -0.88 -2.10
C GLY A 64 -10.97 0.01 -0.86
N GLY A 65 -9.88 0.67 -0.41
CA GLY A 65 -9.93 1.74 0.58
C GLY A 65 -9.80 1.34 2.06
N LEU A 66 -9.33 0.12 2.37
CA LEU A 66 -9.22 -0.37 3.75
C LEU A 66 -8.39 0.54 4.66
N LEU A 67 -7.19 0.92 4.22
CA LEU A 67 -6.32 1.81 4.99
C LEU A 67 -6.79 3.26 4.89
N SER A 68 -7.22 3.69 3.71
CA SER A 68 -7.71 5.04 3.48
C SER A 68 -8.85 5.43 4.43
N GLU A 69 -9.85 4.55 4.60
CA GLU A 69 -10.94 4.80 5.56
C GLU A 69 -10.48 4.78 7.02
N ALA A 70 -9.55 3.90 7.37
CA ALA A 70 -9.00 3.84 8.72
C ALA A 70 -8.24 5.12 9.08
N LEU A 71 -7.45 5.67 8.15
CA LEU A 71 -6.76 6.95 8.28
C LEU A 71 -7.75 8.11 8.42
N ALA A 72 -8.79 8.15 7.58
CA ALA A 72 -9.82 9.18 7.63
C ALA A 72 -10.63 9.13 8.93
N LYS A 73 -11.01 7.93 9.41
CA LYS A 73 -11.65 7.72 10.73
C LYS A 73 -10.79 8.20 11.88
N SER A 74 -9.46 8.21 11.69
CA SER A 74 -8.49 8.74 12.67
C SER A 74 -8.25 10.26 12.55
N GLY A 75 -9.01 10.94 11.69
CA GLY A 75 -9.01 12.40 11.55
C GLY A 75 -8.10 12.97 10.46
N ALA A 76 -7.50 12.13 9.62
CA ALA A 76 -6.70 12.61 8.48
C ALA A 76 -7.59 13.10 7.33
N ASP A 77 -7.10 14.10 6.57
CA ASP A 77 -7.61 14.50 5.26
C ASP A 77 -6.95 13.59 4.20
N VAL A 78 -7.72 12.61 3.71
CA VAL A 78 -7.18 11.53 2.89
C VAL A 78 -7.54 11.70 1.43
N THR A 79 -6.52 11.77 0.57
CA THR A 79 -6.61 11.49 -0.86
C THR A 79 -6.13 10.04 -1.09
N ALA A 80 -6.86 9.27 -1.90
CA ALA A 80 -6.54 7.87 -2.15
C ALA A 80 -6.59 7.58 -3.65
N ILE A 81 -5.54 6.99 -4.19
CA ILE A 81 -5.40 6.73 -5.63
C ILE A 81 -5.15 5.26 -5.91
N ASP A 82 -5.77 4.78 -6.97
CA ASP A 82 -5.51 3.45 -7.54
C ASP A 82 -5.73 3.51 -9.07
N LEU A 83 -5.10 2.63 -9.82
CA LEU A 83 -5.26 2.53 -11.27
C LEU A 83 -6.39 1.58 -11.67
N ALA A 84 -6.93 0.76 -10.75
CA ALA A 84 -8.04 -0.15 -10.99
C ALA A 84 -9.39 0.55 -10.75
N PRO A 85 -10.16 0.94 -11.79
CA PRO A 85 -11.40 1.69 -11.62
C PRO A 85 -12.44 0.96 -10.78
N GLU A 86 -12.48 -0.38 -10.85
CA GLU A 86 -13.43 -1.20 -10.10
C GLU A 86 -13.15 -1.15 -8.60
N LEU A 87 -11.87 -1.11 -8.19
CA LEU A 87 -11.49 -0.96 -6.80
C LEU A 87 -11.84 0.43 -6.26
N VAL A 88 -11.52 1.48 -7.01
CA VAL A 88 -11.89 2.86 -6.65
C VAL A 88 -13.41 3.03 -6.54
N LYS A 89 -14.18 2.36 -7.41
CA LYS A 89 -15.65 2.35 -7.32
C LYS A 89 -16.14 1.72 -6.02
N ILE A 90 -15.60 0.55 -5.64
CA ILE A 90 -15.96 -0.13 -4.39
C ILE A 90 -15.53 0.69 -3.17
N ALA A 91 -14.33 1.31 -3.20
CA ALA A 91 -13.88 2.19 -2.13
C ALA A 91 -14.83 3.37 -1.91
N ARG A 92 -15.27 4.03 -2.98
CA ARG A 92 -16.27 5.12 -2.91
C ARG A 92 -17.60 4.67 -2.34
N LEU A 93 -18.11 3.51 -2.79
CA LEU A 93 -19.39 2.96 -2.31
C LEU A 93 -19.32 2.65 -0.81
N HIS A 94 -18.27 1.96 -0.36
CA HIS A 94 -18.11 1.63 1.05
C HIS A 94 -17.91 2.89 1.92
N GLY A 95 -17.16 3.88 1.42
CA GLY A 95 -17.00 5.17 2.11
C GLY A 95 -18.34 5.87 2.32
N LEU A 96 -19.24 5.84 1.32
CA LEU A 96 -20.61 6.36 1.44
C LEU A 96 -21.43 5.58 2.49
N GLU A 97 -21.36 4.24 2.46
CA GLU A 97 -22.07 3.37 3.41
C GLU A 97 -21.57 3.55 4.85
N SER A 98 -20.25 3.71 5.02
CA SER A 98 -19.63 3.89 6.33
C SER A 98 -19.62 5.33 6.84
N GLY A 99 -20.08 6.29 6.03
CA GLY A 99 -20.10 7.73 6.37
C GLY A 99 -18.72 8.36 6.45
N VAL A 100 -17.71 7.78 5.80
CA VAL A 100 -16.32 8.25 5.81
C VAL A 100 -16.01 9.01 4.53
N GLN A 101 -15.43 10.20 4.68
CA GLN A 101 -15.03 11.02 3.54
C GLN A 101 -13.56 10.77 3.17
N VAL A 102 -13.34 10.31 1.95
CA VAL A 102 -12.00 10.11 1.33
C VAL A 102 -12.12 10.57 -0.13
N ASP A 103 -11.13 11.30 -0.61
CA ASP A 103 -11.04 11.71 -2.01
C ASP A 103 -10.41 10.59 -2.84
N TYR A 104 -11.25 9.67 -3.31
CA TYR A 104 -10.83 8.54 -4.14
C TYR A 104 -10.70 8.91 -5.61
N ARG A 105 -9.56 8.61 -6.25
CA ARG A 105 -9.30 8.92 -7.66
C ARG A 105 -8.75 7.73 -8.42
N VAL A 106 -9.14 7.58 -9.69
CA VAL A 106 -8.47 6.70 -10.65
C VAL A 106 -7.34 7.50 -11.28
N GLN A 107 -6.12 7.38 -10.72
CA GLN A 107 -4.99 8.21 -11.11
C GLN A 107 -3.67 7.51 -10.76
N SER A 108 -2.62 7.72 -11.58
CA SER A 108 -1.28 7.27 -11.22
C SER A 108 -0.60 8.26 -10.27
N VAL A 109 0.33 7.75 -9.46
CA VAL A 109 1.09 8.57 -8.52
C VAL A 109 2.00 9.55 -9.26
N GLU A 110 2.53 9.17 -10.42
CA GLU A 110 3.38 10.02 -11.25
C GLU A 110 2.59 11.22 -11.80
N ALA A 111 1.35 11.00 -12.26
CA ALA A 111 0.49 12.09 -12.71
C ALA A 111 0.17 13.05 -11.55
N LEU A 112 -0.20 12.50 -10.38
CA LEU A 112 -0.48 13.31 -9.20
C LEU A 112 0.76 14.09 -8.72
N ALA A 113 1.97 13.50 -8.84
CA ALA A 113 3.22 14.19 -8.49
C ALA A 113 3.48 15.41 -9.34
N GLY A 114 3.05 15.39 -10.60
CA GLY A 114 3.09 16.57 -11.48
C GLY A 114 2.07 17.65 -11.12
N GLU A 115 0.94 17.27 -10.52
CA GLU A 115 -0.14 18.20 -10.17
C GLU A 115 0.02 18.82 -8.77
N GLN A 116 0.50 18.05 -7.80
CA GLN A 116 0.50 18.45 -6.38
C GLN A 116 1.83 18.19 -5.66
N PRO A 117 2.98 18.66 -6.16
CA PRO A 117 4.26 18.46 -5.49
C PRO A 117 4.25 19.12 -4.10
N GLY A 118 4.80 18.43 -3.10
CA GLY A 118 4.93 18.94 -1.74
C GLY A 118 3.59 19.17 -1.03
N ALA A 119 2.54 18.42 -1.37
CA ALA A 119 1.20 18.68 -0.85
C ALA A 119 0.85 17.88 0.41
N PHE A 120 1.54 16.77 0.69
CA PHE A 120 1.14 15.81 1.71
C PHE A 120 2.10 15.75 2.90
N ASP A 121 1.54 15.62 4.10
CA ASP A 121 2.30 15.41 5.34
C ASP A 121 2.79 13.96 5.42
N ALA A 122 2.01 13.03 4.86
CA ALA A 122 2.41 11.64 4.73
C ALA A 122 1.91 11.02 3.42
N VAL A 123 2.63 10.00 2.95
CA VAL A 123 2.23 9.10 1.87
C VAL A 123 2.29 7.67 2.38
N THR A 124 1.24 6.88 2.17
CA THR A 124 1.24 5.43 2.37
C THR A 124 1.29 4.72 1.01
N CYS A 125 2.07 3.64 0.92
CA CYS A 125 2.18 2.77 -0.25
C CYS A 125 2.34 1.33 0.24
N MET A 126 1.22 0.65 0.49
CA MET A 126 1.20 -0.62 1.20
C MET A 126 0.85 -1.78 0.24
N GLU A 127 1.72 -2.82 0.19
CA GLU A 127 1.55 -4.03 -0.64
C GLU A 127 1.28 -3.70 -2.12
N MET A 128 2.01 -2.74 -2.68
CA MET A 128 1.80 -2.29 -4.07
C MET A 128 3.08 -2.39 -4.91
N LEU A 129 4.25 -2.16 -4.30
CA LEU A 129 5.52 -2.06 -5.03
C LEU A 129 5.91 -3.34 -5.76
N GLU A 130 5.55 -4.52 -5.25
CA GLU A 130 5.79 -5.83 -5.88
C GLU A 130 4.94 -6.07 -7.15
N HIS A 131 3.94 -5.22 -7.39
CA HIS A 131 3.01 -5.36 -8.52
C HIS A 131 3.35 -4.43 -9.70
N VAL A 132 4.32 -3.54 -9.54
CA VAL A 132 4.71 -2.57 -10.60
C VAL A 132 6.02 -2.94 -11.28
N PRO A 133 6.21 -2.53 -12.55
CA PRO A 133 7.47 -2.75 -13.27
C PRO A 133 8.67 -2.03 -12.67
N ASP A 134 8.50 -0.79 -12.21
CA ASP A 134 9.55 0.08 -11.65
C ASP A 134 9.12 0.66 -10.29
N PRO A 135 9.42 -0.04 -9.18
CA PRO A 135 9.16 0.47 -7.84
C PRO A 135 9.90 1.77 -7.51
N GLY A 136 11.09 1.97 -8.10
CA GLY A 136 11.89 3.18 -7.88
C GLY A 136 11.19 4.45 -8.39
N ALA A 137 10.55 4.39 -9.55
CA ALA A 137 9.77 5.49 -10.10
C ALA A 137 8.57 5.86 -9.21
N ILE A 138 7.88 4.85 -8.66
CA ILE A 138 6.79 5.07 -7.69
C ILE A 138 7.30 5.81 -6.45
N LEU A 139 8.41 5.35 -5.87
CA LEU A 139 8.99 5.98 -4.68
C LEU A 139 9.46 7.41 -4.93
N ALA A 140 10.01 7.69 -6.13
CA ALA A 140 10.39 9.05 -6.53
C ALA A 140 9.17 9.98 -6.65
N ALA A 141 8.07 9.49 -7.20
CA ALA A 141 6.82 10.23 -7.27
C ALA A 141 6.24 10.48 -5.86
N CYS A 142 6.25 9.47 -4.97
CA CYS A 142 5.87 9.63 -3.57
C CYS A 142 6.71 10.69 -2.85
N ALA A 143 8.03 10.67 -3.05
CA ALA A 143 8.95 11.66 -2.46
C ALA A 143 8.66 13.08 -2.97
N THR A 144 8.28 13.24 -4.25
CA THR A 144 7.89 14.53 -4.83
C THR A 144 6.63 15.08 -4.17
N LEU A 145 5.66 14.23 -3.85
CA LEU A 145 4.38 14.60 -3.23
C LEU A 145 4.51 15.01 -1.76
N LEU A 146 5.55 14.55 -1.07
CA LEU A 146 5.78 14.89 0.33
C LEU A 146 6.24 16.33 0.53
N LYS A 147 5.68 16.98 1.55
CA LYS A 147 6.22 18.23 2.12
C LYS A 147 7.64 18.00 2.66
N PRO A 148 8.48 19.04 2.79
CA PRO A 148 9.66 18.97 3.65
C PRO A 148 9.28 18.50 5.07
N GLY A 149 10.02 17.55 5.63
CA GLY A 149 9.69 16.89 6.90
C GLY A 149 8.61 15.81 6.83
N GLY A 150 7.93 15.65 5.69
CA GLY A 150 6.88 14.64 5.49
C GLY A 150 7.41 13.20 5.49
N GLN A 151 6.52 12.23 5.73
CA GLN A 151 6.88 10.82 5.89
C GLN A 151 6.27 9.92 4.83
N LEU A 152 7.05 8.95 4.36
CA LEU A 152 6.62 7.86 3.51
C LEU A 152 6.57 6.56 4.30
N PHE A 153 5.45 5.87 4.23
CA PHE A 153 5.24 4.55 4.82
C PHE A 153 5.02 3.52 3.72
N VAL A 154 5.82 2.46 3.72
CA VAL A 154 5.79 1.42 2.67
C VAL A 154 5.73 0.05 3.30
N SER A 155 4.91 -0.86 2.77
CA SER A 155 5.02 -2.29 3.09
C SER A 155 5.12 -3.13 1.82
N THR A 156 5.82 -4.26 1.89
CA THR A 156 5.97 -5.21 0.79
C THR A 156 6.53 -6.55 1.27
N LEU A 157 6.58 -7.53 0.38
CA LEU A 157 7.12 -8.86 0.63
C LEU A 157 8.64 -8.90 0.40
N ASN A 158 9.35 -9.52 1.35
CA ASN A 158 10.81 -9.69 1.25
C ASN A 158 11.17 -10.86 0.33
N ARG A 159 12.20 -10.70 -0.49
CA ARG A 159 12.73 -11.75 -1.38
C ARG A 159 13.59 -12.74 -0.62
N THR A 160 12.96 -13.63 0.15
CA THR A 160 13.57 -14.70 0.93
C THR A 160 12.94 -16.06 0.64
N PRO A 161 13.65 -17.18 0.89
CA PRO A 161 13.03 -18.50 0.81
C PRO A 161 11.83 -18.67 1.75
N ALA A 162 11.85 -18.02 2.93
CA ALA A 162 10.73 -18.04 3.87
C ALA A 162 9.49 -17.34 3.30
N ALA A 163 9.66 -16.17 2.65
CA ALA A 163 8.57 -15.48 1.99
C ALA A 163 8.00 -16.31 0.82
N PHE A 164 8.86 -16.95 0.03
CA PHE A 164 8.43 -17.87 -1.03
C PHE A 164 7.56 -19.01 -0.45
N ALA A 165 8.03 -19.67 0.59
CA ALA A 165 7.33 -20.80 1.19
C ALA A 165 5.98 -20.38 1.83
N LEU A 166 5.91 -19.22 2.48
CA LEU A 166 4.72 -18.78 3.20
C LEU A 166 3.74 -18.02 2.30
N ALA A 167 4.19 -17.07 1.49
CA ALA A 167 3.31 -16.24 0.67
C ALA A 167 2.85 -16.96 -0.60
N ILE A 168 3.71 -17.73 -1.26
CA ILE A 168 3.36 -18.42 -2.50
C ILE A 168 2.88 -19.84 -2.20
N VAL A 169 3.72 -20.68 -1.63
CA VAL A 169 3.35 -22.09 -1.41
C VAL A 169 2.25 -22.22 -0.34
N GLY A 170 2.41 -21.52 0.79
CA GLY A 170 1.47 -21.58 1.90
C GLY A 170 0.13 -20.91 1.60
N ALA A 171 0.14 -19.66 1.18
CA ALA A 171 -1.10 -18.89 1.01
C ALA A 171 -1.83 -19.21 -0.30
N GLU A 172 -1.10 -19.38 -1.42
CA GLU A 172 -1.73 -19.59 -2.73
C GLU A 172 -2.08 -21.06 -2.99
N TYR A 173 -1.15 -22.01 -2.71
CA TYR A 173 -1.33 -23.41 -3.09
C TYR A 173 -1.92 -24.28 -1.98
N ILE A 174 -1.48 -24.12 -0.72
CA ILE A 174 -1.94 -24.99 0.39
C ILE A 174 -3.21 -24.43 1.01
N ALA A 175 -3.17 -23.21 1.53
CA ALA A 175 -4.30 -22.62 2.24
C ALA A 175 -5.36 -22.03 1.31
N ARG A 176 -5.03 -21.81 0.03
CA ARG A 176 -5.90 -21.18 -1.00
C ARG A 176 -6.53 -19.88 -0.50
N LEU A 177 -5.79 -19.13 0.30
CA LEU A 177 -6.21 -17.84 0.83
C LEU A 177 -6.18 -16.76 -0.26
N LEU A 178 -5.30 -16.94 -1.26
CA LEU A 178 -5.13 -16.05 -2.40
C LEU A 178 -5.20 -16.87 -3.70
N PRO A 179 -5.64 -16.27 -4.83
CA PRO A 179 -5.56 -16.91 -6.14
C PRO A 179 -4.12 -17.29 -6.49
N THR A 180 -3.93 -18.43 -7.14
CA THR A 180 -2.61 -18.86 -7.61
C THR A 180 -2.04 -17.85 -8.61
N GLY A 181 -0.74 -17.53 -8.48
CA GLY A 181 -0.08 -16.52 -9.30
C GLY A 181 -0.31 -15.08 -8.82
N THR A 182 -0.81 -14.89 -7.59
CA THR A 182 -0.93 -13.55 -6.99
C THR A 182 0.44 -12.91 -6.84
N HIS A 183 1.46 -13.69 -6.46
CA HIS A 183 2.80 -13.18 -6.26
C HIS A 183 3.82 -13.90 -7.16
N GLN A 184 4.79 -13.14 -7.65
CA GLN A 184 5.96 -13.67 -8.33
C GLN A 184 7.19 -13.38 -7.47
N TYR A 185 7.90 -14.44 -7.03
CA TYR A 185 9.06 -14.31 -6.14
C TYR A 185 10.13 -13.32 -6.62
N ARG A 186 10.33 -13.21 -7.94
CA ARG A 186 11.28 -12.27 -8.54
C ARG A 186 10.93 -10.80 -8.28
N ASP A 187 9.63 -10.50 -8.05
CA ASP A 187 9.13 -9.16 -7.85
C ASP A 187 9.12 -8.74 -6.37
N PHE A 188 9.45 -9.69 -5.46
CA PHE A 188 9.63 -9.38 -4.04
C PHE A 188 10.85 -8.48 -3.82
N ILE A 189 10.79 -7.60 -2.84
CA ILE A 189 11.75 -6.51 -2.64
C ILE A 189 12.50 -6.72 -1.33
N ARG A 190 13.84 -6.77 -1.41
CA ARG A 190 14.65 -6.85 -0.18
C ARG A 190 14.65 -5.51 0.55
N PRO A 191 14.71 -5.50 1.90
CA PRO A 191 14.83 -4.25 2.66
C PRO A 191 16.01 -3.37 2.23
N SER A 192 17.12 -3.98 1.80
CA SER A 192 18.29 -3.24 1.29
C SER A 192 18.04 -2.56 -0.05
N GLU A 193 17.24 -3.17 -0.95
CA GLU A 193 16.85 -2.60 -2.24
C GLU A 193 15.89 -1.42 -2.02
N LEU A 194 14.85 -1.61 -1.20
CA LEU A 194 13.94 -0.56 -0.80
C LEU A 194 14.69 0.64 -0.18
N ALA A 195 15.59 0.37 0.78
CA ALA A 195 16.37 1.42 1.42
C ALA A 195 17.32 2.15 0.46
N ALA A 196 17.84 1.46 -0.57
CA ALA A 196 18.65 2.09 -1.60
C ALA A 196 17.81 3.04 -2.47
N TRP A 197 16.61 2.62 -2.90
CA TRP A 197 15.70 3.46 -3.68
C TRP A 197 15.19 4.66 -2.88
N LEU A 198 14.83 4.47 -1.61
CA LEU A 198 14.40 5.58 -0.73
C LEU A 198 15.50 6.65 -0.61
N ARG A 199 16.75 6.22 -0.37
CA ARG A 199 17.90 7.16 -0.32
C ARG A 199 18.15 7.84 -1.67
N ALA A 200 18.00 7.13 -2.78
CA ALA A 200 18.14 7.72 -4.12
C ALA A 200 17.08 8.80 -4.38
N CYS A 201 15.90 8.68 -3.76
CA CYS A 201 14.84 9.71 -3.79
C CYS A 201 15.03 10.83 -2.74
N GLY A 202 16.16 10.86 -2.02
CA GLY A 202 16.43 11.87 -1.00
C GLY A 202 15.70 11.64 0.33
N LEU A 203 15.16 10.45 0.59
CA LEU A 203 14.47 10.12 1.84
C LEU A 203 15.42 9.43 2.82
N ALA A 204 15.35 9.82 4.09
CA ALA A 204 16.05 9.18 5.19
C ALA A 204 15.20 8.02 5.75
N VAL A 205 15.70 6.79 5.71
CA VAL A 205 15.03 5.63 6.31
C VAL A 205 15.13 5.73 7.83
N GLU A 206 13.99 5.73 8.51
CA GLU A 206 13.91 5.85 9.97
C GLU A 206 13.67 4.51 10.67
N ASP A 207 12.89 3.62 10.04
CA ASP A 207 12.55 2.31 10.61
C ASP A 207 12.30 1.27 9.52
N VAL A 208 12.60 0.01 9.83
CA VAL A 208 12.19 -1.16 9.06
C VAL A 208 11.82 -2.27 10.04
N SER A 209 10.55 -2.62 10.10
CA SER A 209 10.01 -3.64 11.00
C SER A 209 9.31 -4.75 10.22
N GLY A 210 9.42 -6.00 10.70
CA GLY A 210 8.66 -7.10 10.12
C GLY A 210 7.17 -6.97 10.42
N LEU A 211 6.35 -7.37 9.47
CA LEU A 211 4.88 -7.37 9.58
C LEU A 211 4.40 -8.82 9.47
N MET A 212 3.98 -9.41 10.58
CA MET A 212 3.61 -10.83 10.67
C MET A 212 2.10 -10.99 10.70
N TYR A 213 1.55 -11.69 9.72
CA TYR A 213 0.17 -12.17 9.72
C TYR A 213 0.08 -13.51 10.47
N GLU A 214 -0.91 -13.64 11.37
CA GLU A 214 -1.18 -14.82 12.19
C GLU A 214 -2.57 -15.40 11.85
N PRO A 215 -2.68 -16.29 10.82
CA PRO A 215 -3.97 -16.77 10.31
C PRO A 215 -4.85 -17.42 11.40
N TRP A 216 -4.24 -18.15 12.36
CA TRP A 216 -4.92 -18.83 13.45
C TRP A 216 -5.56 -17.88 14.49
N ARG A 217 -5.11 -16.61 14.55
CA ARG A 217 -5.67 -15.56 15.41
C ARG A 217 -6.48 -14.54 14.63
N ASN A 218 -6.51 -14.67 13.30
CA ASN A 218 -7.04 -13.64 12.40
C ASN A 218 -6.51 -12.24 12.73
N GLY A 219 -5.21 -12.15 13.01
CA GLY A 219 -4.54 -10.94 13.45
C GLY A 219 -3.17 -10.75 12.82
N ALA A 220 -2.54 -9.65 13.17
CA ALA A 220 -1.18 -9.34 12.75
C ALA A 220 -0.43 -8.59 13.86
N ARG A 221 0.90 -8.53 13.75
CA ARG A 221 1.75 -7.74 14.66
C ARG A 221 3.06 -7.36 14.02
N LEU A 222 3.70 -6.34 14.58
CA LEU A 222 5.08 -6.01 14.24
C LEU A 222 6.05 -6.96 14.95
N ILE A 223 7.14 -7.29 14.26
CA ILE A 223 8.23 -8.11 14.76
C ILE A 223 9.57 -7.51 14.30
N ALA A 224 10.68 -7.88 14.97
CA ALA A 224 12.00 -7.40 14.58
C ALA A 224 12.54 -8.04 13.28
N ARG A 225 12.09 -9.26 12.96
CA ARG A 225 12.55 -10.00 11.77
C ARG A 225 11.73 -9.61 10.54
N THR A 226 12.40 -9.35 9.43
CA THR A 226 11.80 -8.93 8.16
C THR A 226 11.74 -10.05 7.13
N ASP A 227 11.68 -11.31 7.55
CA ASP A 227 11.91 -12.47 6.67
C ASP A 227 10.81 -12.68 5.63
N VAL A 228 9.57 -12.25 5.87
CA VAL A 228 8.43 -12.50 4.98
C VAL A 228 7.84 -11.20 4.47
N ASN A 229 7.19 -10.46 5.34
CA ASN A 229 6.59 -9.16 5.04
C ASN A 229 7.21 -8.12 5.98
N TYR A 230 7.34 -6.89 5.52
CA TYR A 230 7.87 -5.81 6.33
C TYR A 230 7.24 -4.47 5.98
N VAL A 231 7.31 -3.55 6.92
CA VAL A 231 6.91 -2.15 6.79
C VAL A 231 8.12 -1.28 7.07
N ALA A 232 8.23 -0.18 6.34
CA ALA A 232 9.29 0.80 6.50
C ALA A 232 8.72 2.21 6.61
N ALA A 233 9.41 3.06 7.37
CA ALA A 233 9.16 4.48 7.45
C ALA A 233 10.40 5.25 6.98
N ALA A 234 10.18 6.25 6.13
CA ALA A 234 11.22 7.14 5.66
C ALA A 234 10.73 8.59 5.70
N ARG A 235 11.65 9.52 5.95
CA ARG A 235 11.35 10.95 6.08
C ARG A 235 12.03 11.77 4.99
N LYS A 236 11.31 12.72 4.43
CA LYS A 236 11.88 13.75 3.58
C LYS A 236 12.57 14.79 4.48
N PRO A 237 13.84 15.12 4.27
CA PRO A 237 14.49 16.20 5.01
C PRO A 237 13.71 17.52 4.95
N ALA A 238 13.84 18.34 6.00
CA ALA A 238 13.20 19.65 6.09
C ALA A 238 13.86 20.67 5.17
#